data_6c61958b9922a039ed45e2d22d2813a9
#
_entry.id   6c61958b9922a039ed45e2d22d2813a9
#
_cell.length_a   1.000
_cell.length_b   1.000
_cell.length_c   1.000
_cell.angle_alpha   90.00
_cell.angle_beta   90.00
_cell.angle_gamma   90.00
#
_symmetry.space_group_name_H-M   'P 1'
#
loop_
_entity.id
_entity.type
_entity.pdbx_description
1 polymer ?
#
loop_
_entity_poly.entity_id
_entity_poly.type
_entity_poly.pdbx_seq_one_letter_code
_entity_poly.pdbx_strand_id
1 'polypeptide(L)'
;APRGFDASISTAELQSHSSREDLWISINGKVYDVTEWLSSHPGGDIPLLSLAGQDLTEAFLAFHPASAFTHLPQFLIGTLSDHHTISPLSADYRKTLSDLKKAGLFKKDLSIYYRIFAAIGLMLLLSVSGVLLSDRSSVHILSAVLLGCVWSQCGWIGHDAGHSPLLNKPYLDRAIALLVGNCVSGISISWWKRNHNAHHISCNSLEYDPDLQYIPIFAVSTKLFSSMY
;
A
#
# COMPACT_ATOMS: atom_id res chain seq x y z
N ALA A 1 -30.09 -14.45 11.69
CA ALA A 1 -30.68 -14.92 10.41
C ALA A 1 -30.07 -14.05 9.32
N PRO A 2 -29.67 -14.59 8.15
CA PRO A 2 -29.17 -13.76 7.05
C PRO A 2 -30.28 -12.78 6.65
N ARG A 3 -29.96 -11.49 6.68
CA ARG A 3 -30.85 -10.45 6.15
C ARG A 3 -30.97 -10.70 4.64
N GLY A 4 -32.18 -10.58 4.09
CA GLY A 4 -32.39 -10.76 2.66
C GLY A 4 -31.58 -9.74 1.86
N PHE A 5 -31.18 -10.09 0.65
CA PHE A 5 -30.36 -9.27 -0.26
C PHE A 5 -30.94 -7.87 -0.60
N ASP A 6 -32.16 -7.57 -0.16
CA ASP A 6 -32.90 -6.32 -0.43
C ASP A 6 -33.00 -5.41 0.81
N ALA A 7 -32.17 -5.60 1.83
CA ALA A 7 -32.20 -4.73 3.00
C ALA A 7 -31.81 -3.28 2.62
N SER A 8 -32.63 -2.31 3.02
CA SER A 8 -32.35 -0.88 2.89
C SER A 8 -31.64 -0.42 4.17
N ILE A 9 -30.38 -0.02 4.07
CA ILE A 9 -29.48 0.30 5.18
C ILE A 9 -29.17 1.80 5.12
N SER A 10 -29.29 2.52 6.21
CA SER A 10 -28.90 3.93 6.26
C SER A 10 -27.41 4.09 6.48
N THR A 11 -26.84 5.24 6.09
CA THR A 11 -25.43 5.57 6.42
C THR A 11 -25.17 5.55 7.92
N ALA A 12 -26.13 5.97 8.74
CA ALA A 12 -26.00 5.93 10.20
C ALA A 12 -25.94 4.49 10.74
N GLU A 13 -26.74 3.58 10.16
CA GLU A 13 -26.67 2.15 10.48
C GLU A 13 -25.33 1.56 10.06
N LEU A 14 -24.88 1.83 8.82
CA LEU A 14 -23.55 1.40 8.35
C LEU A 14 -22.44 1.83 9.32
N GLN A 15 -22.43 3.10 9.76
CA GLN A 15 -21.44 3.65 10.68
C GLN A 15 -21.42 2.98 12.04
N SER A 16 -22.55 2.39 12.50
CA SER A 16 -22.61 1.69 13.77
C SER A 16 -21.87 0.34 13.77
N HIS A 17 -21.61 -0.23 12.58
CA HIS A 17 -20.90 -1.49 12.36
C HIS A 17 -19.43 -1.23 12.00
N SER A 18 -18.65 -0.70 12.95
CA SER A 18 -17.29 -0.21 12.73
C SER A 18 -16.24 -0.82 13.66
N SER A 19 -16.54 -1.97 14.28
CA SER A 19 -15.61 -2.69 15.15
C SER A 19 -15.02 -3.93 14.46
N ARG A 20 -14.00 -4.54 15.08
CA ARG A 20 -13.40 -5.78 14.60
C ARG A 20 -14.39 -6.95 14.58
N GLU A 21 -15.29 -6.97 15.54
CA GLU A 21 -16.29 -8.01 15.75
C GLU A 21 -17.58 -7.78 14.97
N ASP A 22 -17.72 -6.58 14.39
CA ASP A 22 -18.91 -6.18 13.63
C ASP A 22 -18.53 -5.10 12.62
N LEU A 23 -18.14 -5.55 11.40
CA LEU A 23 -17.51 -4.72 10.40
C LEU A 23 -18.26 -4.74 9.07
N TRP A 24 -18.93 -3.63 8.79
CA TRP A 24 -19.59 -3.41 7.51
C TRP A 24 -18.89 -2.32 6.71
N ILE A 25 -18.97 -2.44 5.39
CA ILE A 25 -18.45 -1.47 4.42
C ILE A 25 -19.46 -1.25 3.31
N SER A 26 -19.37 -0.11 2.63
CA SER A 26 -20.12 0.04 1.39
C SER A 26 -19.19 0.24 0.18
N ILE A 27 -19.62 -0.28 -0.98
CA ILE A 27 -18.94 -0.10 -2.27
C ILE A 27 -20.01 0.12 -3.33
N ASN A 28 -19.97 1.27 -4.02
CA ASN A 28 -20.96 1.67 -5.03
C ASN A 28 -22.41 1.58 -4.50
N GLY A 29 -22.65 2.02 -3.27
CA GLY A 29 -23.96 2.01 -2.65
C GLY A 29 -24.48 0.65 -2.20
N LYS A 30 -23.71 -0.42 -2.34
CA LYS A 30 -24.01 -1.76 -1.81
C LYS A 30 -23.29 -1.96 -0.48
N VAL A 31 -23.97 -2.56 0.48
CA VAL A 31 -23.42 -2.81 1.82
C VAL A 31 -23.01 -4.26 1.96
N TYR A 32 -21.84 -4.48 2.53
CA TYR A 32 -21.20 -5.78 2.68
C TYR A 32 -20.81 -5.98 4.14
N ASP A 33 -21.16 -7.13 4.71
CA ASP A 33 -20.65 -7.59 6.00
C ASP A 33 -19.36 -8.39 5.76
N VAL A 34 -18.23 -7.83 6.18
CA VAL A 34 -16.90 -8.42 5.99
C VAL A 34 -16.27 -8.84 7.33
N THR A 35 -17.06 -8.93 8.40
CA THR A 35 -16.61 -9.27 9.75
C THR A 35 -15.79 -10.57 9.74
N GLU A 36 -16.35 -11.66 9.23
CA GLU A 36 -15.69 -12.97 9.18
C GLU A 36 -14.51 -13.00 8.17
N TRP A 37 -14.52 -12.10 7.17
CA TRP A 37 -13.48 -12.02 6.16
C TRP A 37 -12.25 -11.22 6.61
N LEU A 38 -12.37 -10.41 7.65
CA LEU A 38 -11.33 -9.47 8.11
C LEU A 38 -9.96 -10.14 8.27
N SER A 39 -9.90 -11.29 8.92
CA SER A 39 -8.64 -12.03 9.16
C SER A 39 -8.06 -12.69 7.90
N SER A 40 -8.89 -12.90 6.88
CA SER A 40 -8.52 -13.55 5.62
C SER A 40 -8.23 -12.56 4.50
N HIS A 41 -8.39 -11.25 4.75
CA HIS A 41 -8.17 -10.22 3.75
C HIS A 41 -6.70 -10.19 3.30
N PRO A 42 -6.38 -10.37 2.00
CA PRO A 42 -5.00 -10.41 1.51
C PRO A 42 -4.20 -9.13 1.76
N GLY A 43 -4.88 -7.97 1.83
CA GLY A 43 -4.28 -6.67 2.14
C GLY A 43 -4.00 -6.45 3.64
N GLY A 44 -4.34 -7.42 4.50
CA GLY A 44 -4.32 -7.28 5.95
C GLY A 44 -5.62 -6.72 6.51
N ASP A 45 -5.73 -6.68 7.81
CA ASP A 45 -6.93 -6.24 8.55
C ASP A 45 -6.99 -4.72 8.73
N ILE A 46 -5.84 -4.06 8.88
CA ILE A 46 -5.74 -2.61 9.16
C ILE A 46 -6.49 -1.75 8.13
N PRO A 47 -6.34 -1.95 6.80
CA PRO A 47 -7.08 -1.17 5.81
C PRO A 47 -8.60 -1.25 5.97
N LEU A 48 -9.13 -2.41 6.30
CA LEU A 48 -10.57 -2.59 6.51
C LEU A 48 -11.03 -1.95 7.82
N LEU A 49 -10.26 -2.10 8.90
CA LEU A 49 -10.58 -1.52 10.20
C LEU A 49 -10.56 0.01 10.18
N SER A 50 -9.57 0.61 9.51
CA SER A 50 -9.45 2.07 9.44
C SER A 50 -10.58 2.75 8.67
N LEU A 51 -11.28 2.00 7.82
CA LEU A 51 -12.37 2.46 6.98
C LEU A 51 -13.71 1.77 7.32
N ALA A 52 -13.77 1.07 8.45
CA ALA A 52 -14.99 0.37 8.88
C ALA A 52 -16.16 1.33 9.03
N GLY A 53 -17.36 0.88 8.65
CA GLY A 53 -18.57 1.70 8.71
C GLY A 53 -18.66 2.83 7.69
N GLN A 54 -17.82 2.81 6.62
CA GLN A 54 -17.72 3.89 5.64
C GLN A 54 -17.93 3.40 4.21
N ASP A 55 -18.05 4.36 3.26
CA ASP A 55 -17.99 4.07 1.83
C ASP A 55 -16.53 3.94 1.36
N LEU A 56 -16.17 2.74 0.94
CA LEU A 56 -14.84 2.37 0.48
C LEU A 56 -14.72 2.37 -1.05
N THR A 57 -15.66 2.92 -1.77
CA THR A 57 -15.69 2.83 -3.25
C THR A 57 -14.36 3.24 -3.87
N GLU A 58 -13.83 4.42 -3.51
CA GLU A 58 -12.60 4.93 -4.12
C GLU A 58 -11.37 4.10 -3.71
N ALA A 59 -11.27 3.74 -2.43
CA ALA A 59 -10.19 2.90 -1.93
C ALA A 59 -10.22 1.51 -2.59
N PHE A 60 -11.41 0.89 -2.69
CA PHE A 60 -11.56 -0.40 -3.35
C PHE A 60 -11.13 -0.35 -4.82
N LEU A 61 -11.57 0.67 -5.56
CA LEU A 61 -11.20 0.86 -6.98
C LEU A 61 -9.70 1.14 -7.17
N ALA A 62 -9.05 1.80 -6.22
CA ALA A 62 -7.63 2.13 -6.28
C ALA A 62 -6.72 0.92 -6.04
N PHE A 63 -7.10 0.04 -5.11
CA PHE A 63 -6.22 -1.03 -4.62
C PHE A 63 -6.56 -2.43 -5.14
N HIS A 64 -7.72 -2.63 -5.77
CA HIS A 64 -8.16 -3.95 -6.21
C HIS A 64 -8.29 -4.07 -7.72
N PRO A 65 -7.89 -5.21 -8.31
CA PRO A 65 -8.15 -5.51 -9.71
C PRO A 65 -9.65 -5.79 -9.94
N ALA A 66 -10.09 -5.69 -11.19
CA ALA A 66 -11.49 -5.94 -11.56
C ALA A 66 -12.01 -7.34 -11.13
N SER A 67 -11.13 -8.33 -11.04
CA SER A 67 -11.48 -9.67 -10.56
C SER A 67 -11.95 -9.70 -9.10
N ALA A 68 -11.55 -8.73 -8.27
CA ALA A 68 -12.00 -8.66 -6.87
C ALA A 68 -13.51 -8.46 -6.74
N PHE A 69 -14.14 -7.83 -7.73
CA PHE A 69 -15.60 -7.67 -7.74
C PHE A 69 -16.37 -8.99 -7.75
N THR A 70 -15.77 -10.06 -8.25
CA THR A 70 -16.41 -11.39 -8.28
C THR A 70 -16.54 -12.02 -6.89
N HIS A 71 -15.79 -11.52 -5.91
CA HIS A 71 -15.83 -11.98 -4.52
C HIS A 71 -16.84 -11.22 -3.65
N LEU A 72 -17.27 -10.02 -4.05
CA LEU A 72 -18.17 -9.19 -3.26
C LEU A 72 -19.57 -9.80 -3.02
N PRO A 73 -20.21 -10.50 -3.98
CA PRO A 73 -21.57 -11.00 -3.79
C PRO A 73 -21.78 -11.87 -2.55
N GLN A 74 -20.77 -12.60 -2.10
CA GLN A 74 -20.88 -13.49 -0.92
C GLN A 74 -21.03 -12.72 0.41
N PHE A 75 -20.65 -11.43 0.43
CA PHE A 75 -20.70 -10.56 1.61
C PHE A 75 -21.87 -9.58 1.58
N LEU A 76 -22.64 -9.54 0.49
CA LEU A 76 -23.70 -8.56 0.27
C LEU A 76 -24.83 -8.77 1.27
N ILE A 77 -25.20 -7.69 1.99
CA ILE A 77 -26.30 -7.70 2.98
C ILE A 77 -27.39 -6.68 2.67
N GLY A 78 -27.18 -5.74 1.73
CA GLY A 78 -28.17 -4.74 1.37
C GLY A 78 -27.63 -3.61 0.52
N THR A 79 -28.40 -2.53 0.43
CA THR A 79 -28.06 -1.30 -0.31
C THR A 79 -28.26 -0.08 0.59
N LEU A 80 -27.42 0.95 0.41
CA LEU A 80 -27.60 2.21 1.11
C LEU A 80 -28.87 2.93 0.65
N SER A 81 -29.74 3.27 1.60
CA SER A 81 -31.01 3.97 1.36
C SER A 81 -30.80 5.45 1.02
N ASP A 82 -29.74 6.04 1.53
CA ASP A 82 -29.37 7.46 1.44
C ASP A 82 -28.14 7.70 0.54
N HIS A 83 -27.78 6.72 -0.28
CA HIS A 83 -26.71 6.84 -1.26
C HIS A 83 -27.18 7.63 -2.48
N HIS A 84 -27.27 8.98 -2.35
CA HIS A 84 -27.91 9.79 -3.38
C HIS A 84 -26.95 10.51 -4.32
N THR A 85 -25.72 10.76 -3.94
CA THR A 85 -24.77 11.48 -4.79
C THR A 85 -23.32 11.14 -4.45
N ILE A 86 -22.53 11.00 -5.50
CA ILE A 86 -21.06 10.98 -5.35
C ILE A 86 -20.65 12.32 -4.71
N SER A 87 -19.85 12.29 -3.68
CA SER A 87 -19.36 13.53 -3.05
C SER A 87 -18.62 14.41 -4.07
N PRO A 88 -18.66 15.74 -3.95
CA PRO A 88 -17.90 16.62 -4.84
C PRO A 88 -16.42 16.27 -4.89
N LEU A 89 -15.84 15.86 -3.77
CA LEU A 89 -14.44 15.42 -3.67
C LEU A 89 -14.20 14.14 -4.49
N SER A 90 -15.05 13.13 -4.36
CA SER A 90 -14.95 11.89 -5.14
C SER A 90 -15.14 12.13 -6.63
N ALA A 91 -16.06 13.03 -7.00
CA ALA A 91 -16.27 13.40 -8.39
C ALA A 91 -15.02 14.09 -9.00
N ASP A 92 -14.40 15.00 -8.27
CA ASP A 92 -13.18 15.69 -8.69
C ASP A 92 -11.99 14.72 -8.78
N TYR A 93 -11.83 13.84 -7.79
CA TYR A 93 -10.83 12.76 -7.81
C TYR A 93 -10.99 11.86 -9.04
N ARG A 94 -12.20 11.38 -9.34
CA ARG A 94 -12.49 10.53 -10.52
C ARG A 94 -12.19 11.25 -11.82
N LYS A 95 -12.54 12.55 -11.91
CA LYS A 95 -12.24 13.39 -13.07
C LYS A 95 -10.73 13.51 -13.24
N THR A 96 -10.01 13.91 -12.21
CA THR A 96 -8.54 14.05 -12.22
C THR A 96 -7.88 12.75 -12.64
N LEU A 97 -8.27 11.62 -12.06
CA LEU A 97 -7.74 10.30 -12.42
C LEU A 97 -7.99 9.97 -13.90
N SER A 98 -9.19 10.30 -14.43
CA SER A 98 -9.51 10.12 -15.85
C SER A 98 -8.62 10.98 -16.74
N ASP A 99 -8.39 12.24 -16.37
CA ASP A 99 -7.58 13.18 -17.15
C ASP A 99 -6.11 12.76 -17.17
N LEU A 100 -5.56 12.30 -16.04
CA LEU A 100 -4.23 11.73 -15.95
C LEU A 100 -4.06 10.46 -16.80
N LYS A 101 -5.07 9.57 -16.81
CA LYS A 101 -5.11 8.39 -17.68
C LYS A 101 -5.10 8.77 -19.15
N LYS A 102 -5.94 9.74 -19.56
CA LYS A 102 -5.99 10.25 -20.94
C LYS A 102 -4.68 10.91 -21.36
N ALA A 103 -4.01 11.62 -20.44
CA ALA A 103 -2.70 12.19 -20.66
C ALA A 103 -1.57 11.14 -20.77
N GLY A 104 -1.88 9.87 -20.52
CA GLY A 104 -0.92 8.77 -20.64
C GLY A 104 0.07 8.67 -19.47
N LEU A 105 -0.16 9.37 -18.36
CA LEU A 105 0.76 9.40 -17.22
C LEU A 105 0.85 8.07 -16.46
N PHE A 106 -0.07 7.13 -16.72
CA PHE A 106 0.00 5.76 -16.22
C PHE A 106 0.73 4.78 -17.13
N LYS A 107 1.26 5.26 -18.27
CA LYS A 107 2.10 4.41 -19.15
C LYS A 107 3.48 4.27 -18.54
N LYS A 108 3.90 3.03 -18.31
CA LYS A 108 5.25 2.75 -17.77
C LYS A 108 6.31 2.95 -18.83
N ASP A 109 7.34 3.72 -18.48
CA ASP A 109 8.58 3.80 -19.25
C ASP A 109 9.60 2.82 -18.65
N LEU A 110 9.69 1.64 -19.23
CA LEU A 110 10.63 0.60 -18.78
C LEU A 110 12.10 1.02 -18.94
N SER A 111 12.41 1.98 -19.81
CA SER A 111 13.77 2.46 -20.03
C SER A 111 14.37 3.09 -18.77
N ILE A 112 13.53 3.67 -17.91
CA ILE A 112 13.93 4.24 -16.62
C ILE A 112 14.49 3.14 -15.72
N TYR A 113 13.79 2.01 -15.59
CA TYR A 113 14.23 0.90 -14.74
C TYR A 113 15.53 0.27 -15.25
N TYR A 114 15.68 0.08 -16.56
CA TYR A 114 16.95 -0.42 -17.12
C TYR A 114 18.12 0.52 -16.83
N ARG A 115 17.93 1.83 -16.93
CA ARG A 115 18.96 2.83 -16.58
C ARG A 115 19.30 2.80 -15.09
N ILE A 116 18.29 2.68 -14.22
CA ILE A 116 18.51 2.59 -12.77
C ILE A 116 19.27 1.30 -12.42
N PHE A 117 18.89 0.15 -12.98
CA PHE A 117 19.59 -1.11 -12.74
C PHE A 117 21.05 -1.05 -13.24
N ALA A 118 21.31 -0.44 -14.39
CA ALA A 118 22.66 -0.23 -14.89
C ALA A 118 23.47 0.67 -13.94
N ALA A 119 22.90 1.76 -13.44
CA ALA A 119 23.55 2.65 -12.49
C ALA A 119 23.85 1.95 -11.15
N ILE A 120 22.89 1.19 -10.62
CA ILE A 120 23.09 0.38 -9.40
C ILE A 120 24.22 -0.62 -9.61
N GLY A 121 24.21 -1.35 -10.72
CA GLY A 121 25.27 -2.32 -11.06
C GLY A 121 26.64 -1.68 -11.16
N LEU A 122 26.74 -0.51 -11.81
CA LEU A 122 27.99 0.24 -11.92
C LEU A 122 28.48 0.73 -10.54
N MET A 123 27.60 1.31 -9.72
CA MET A 123 27.97 1.77 -8.37
C MET A 123 28.43 0.61 -7.49
N LEU A 124 27.75 -0.54 -7.56
CA LEU A 124 28.13 -1.73 -6.82
C LEU A 124 29.50 -2.26 -7.28
N LEU A 125 29.72 -2.34 -8.59
CA LEU A 125 31.00 -2.75 -9.17
C LEU A 125 32.15 -1.83 -8.71
N LEU A 126 31.96 -0.51 -8.78
CA LEU A 126 32.96 0.46 -8.33
C LEU A 126 33.21 0.37 -6.83
N SER A 127 32.17 0.20 -6.03
CA SER A 127 32.27 0.05 -4.57
C SER A 127 33.11 -1.19 -4.20
N VAL A 128 32.75 -2.35 -4.77
CA VAL A 128 33.47 -3.62 -4.50
C VAL A 128 34.91 -3.55 -5.04
N SER A 129 35.12 -3.06 -6.24
CA SER A 129 36.46 -2.91 -6.83
C SER A 129 37.34 -1.97 -6.00
N GLY A 130 36.79 -0.88 -5.49
CA GLY A 130 37.51 0.07 -4.66
C GLY A 130 38.02 -0.57 -3.35
N VAL A 131 37.21 -1.43 -2.73
CA VAL A 131 37.63 -2.17 -1.53
C VAL A 131 38.67 -3.24 -1.85
N LEU A 132 38.51 -3.98 -2.97
CA LEU A 132 39.37 -5.11 -3.28
C LEU A 132 40.73 -4.71 -3.91
N LEU A 133 40.78 -3.57 -4.61
CA LEU A 133 41.94 -3.18 -5.43
C LEU A 133 42.74 -2.02 -4.82
N SER A 134 42.37 -1.48 -3.66
CA SER A 134 43.04 -0.35 -3.04
C SER A 134 43.13 -0.50 -1.53
N ASP A 135 44.29 -0.17 -0.97
CA ASP A 135 44.52 -0.10 0.50
C ASP A 135 44.33 1.33 1.05
N ARG A 136 43.90 2.29 0.20
CA ARG A 136 43.76 3.69 0.61
C ARG A 136 42.43 3.89 1.35
N SER A 137 42.48 4.40 2.57
CA SER A 137 41.29 4.71 3.38
C SER A 137 40.28 5.63 2.66
N SER A 138 40.76 6.61 1.89
CA SER A 138 39.88 7.49 1.10
C SER A 138 39.08 6.74 0.03
N VAL A 139 39.67 5.73 -0.60
CA VAL A 139 38.98 4.87 -1.56
C VAL A 139 37.93 4.00 -0.85
N HIS A 140 38.27 3.45 0.32
CA HIS A 140 37.32 2.66 1.12
C HIS A 140 36.11 3.51 1.59
N ILE A 141 36.36 4.77 2.02
CA ILE A 141 35.28 5.70 2.37
C ILE A 141 34.37 5.98 1.16
N LEU A 142 34.96 6.27 0.00
CA LEU A 142 34.17 6.47 -1.22
C LEU A 142 33.37 5.21 -1.61
N SER A 143 33.97 4.04 -1.47
CA SER A 143 33.30 2.75 -1.72
C SER A 143 32.12 2.55 -0.77
N ALA A 144 32.27 2.91 0.50
CA ALA A 144 31.17 2.86 1.47
C ALA A 144 30.02 3.83 1.13
N VAL A 145 30.34 5.05 0.66
CA VAL A 145 29.34 6.02 0.19
C VAL A 145 28.59 5.45 -1.03
N LEU A 146 29.30 4.89 -2.02
CA LEU A 146 28.68 4.26 -3.18
C LEU A 146 27.76 3.11 -2.77
N LEU A 147 28.17 2.27 -1.81
CA LEU A 147 27.32 1.17 -1.30
C LEU A 147 26.07 1.70 -0.61
N GLY A 148 26.19 2.79 0.16
CA GLY A 148 25.04 3.48 0.74
C GLY A 148 24.05 3.98 -0.32
N CYS A 149 24.56 4.53 -1.43
CA CYS A 149 23.73 4.91 -2.58
C CYS A 149 23.05 3.70 -3.22
N VAL A 150 23.75 2.58 -3.37
CA VAL A 150 23.17 1.32 -3.88
C VAL A 150 22.01 0.88 -2.99
N TRP A 151 22.18 0.85 -1.67
CA TRP A 151 21.12 0.46 -0.75
C TRP A 151 19.91 1.39 -0.82
N SER A 152 20.12 2.70 -0.89
CA SER A 152 19.05 3.68 -1.05
C SER A 152 18.26 3.43 -2.34
N GLN A 153 18.95 3.22 -3.47
CA GLN A 153 18.27 2.94 -4.75
C GLN A 153 17.54 1.59 -4.75
N CYS A 154 18.13 0.57 -4.13
CA CYS A 154 17.45 -0.72 -3.97
C CYS A 154 16.20 -0.60 -3.09
N GLY A 155 16.20 0.24 -2.06
CA GLY A 155 15.02 0.56 -1.26
C GLY A 155 13.88 1.12 -2.12
N TRP A 156 14.16 2.09 -2.99
CA TRP A 156 13.17 2.66 -3.91
C TRP A 156 12.66 1.65 -4.95
N ILE A 157 13.54 0.82 -5.51
CA ILE A 157 13.11 -0.27 -6.41
C ILE A 157 12.24 -1.28 -5.66
N GLY A 158 12.58 -1.61 -4.41
CA GLY A 158 11.76 -2.47 -3.55
C GLY A 158 10.38 -1.87 -3.27
N HIS A 159 10.33 -0.57 -3.01
CA HIS A 159 9.09 0.19 -2.83
C HIS A 159 8.19 0.10 -4.08
N ASP A 160 8.73 0.41 -5.25
CA ASP A 160 7.97 0.35 -6.51
C ASP A 160 7.49 -1.07 -6.82
N ALA A 161 8.36 -2.07 -6.61
CA ALA A 161 8.01 -3.48 -6.78
C ALA A 161 6.93 -3.96 -5.78
N GLY A 162 6.87 -3.34 -4.61
CA GLY A 162 5.83 -3.58 -3.62
C GLY A 162 4.47 -3.06 -4.05
N HIS A 163 4.41 -1.92 -4.71
CA HIS A 163 3.16 -1.31 -5.18
C HIS A 163 2.64 -1.89 -6.49
N SER A 164 3.53 -2.13 -7.44
CA SER A 164 3.11 -2.54 -8.77
C SER A 164 4.18 -3.35 -9.50
N PRO A 165 3.78 -4.19 -10.49
CA PRO A 165 4.76 -4.88 -11.33
C PRO A 165 5.69 -3.86 -12.01
N LEU A 166 7.01 -4.05 -11.93
CA LEU A 166 7.99 -3.17 -12.57
C LEU A 166 8.05 -3.40 -14.08
N LEU A 167 8.18 -4.67 -14.49
CA LEU A 167 8.41 -5.08 -15.87
C LEU A 167 7.17 -5.71 -16.54
N ASN A 168 6.05 -5.81 -15.82
CA ASN A 168 4.85 -6.54 -16.23
C ASN A 168 5.12 -8.04 -16.53
N LYS A 169 6.11 -8.62 -15.86
CA LYS A 169 6.49 -10.04 -15.94
C LYS A 169 6.47 -10.64 -14.52
N PRO A 170 5.39 -11.32 -14.11
CA PRO A 170 5.14 -11.69 -12.71
C PRO A 170 6.30 -12.40 -12.01
N TYR A 171 6.98 -13.32 -12.70
CA TYR A 171 8.12 -14.06 -12.13
C TYR A 171 9.35 -13.16 -11.93
N LEU A 172 9.66 -12.30 -12.91
CA LEU A 172 10.77 -11.36 -12.81
C LEU A 172 10.49 -10.27 -11.78
N ASP A 173 9.27 -9.73 -11.76
CA ASP A 173 8.87 -8.71 -10.79
C ASP A 173 8.98 -9.24 -9.35
N ARG A 174 8.53 -10.49 -9.11
CA ARG A 174 8.71 -11.15 -7.82
C ARG A 174 10.18 -11.39 -7.49
N ALA A 175 10.99 -11.86 -8.45
CA ALA A 175 12.41 -12.09 -8.25
C ALA A 175 13.16 -10.80 -7.92
N ILE A 176 12.86 -9.70 -8.61
CA ILE A 176 13.43 -8.38 -8.34
C ILE A 176 13.04 -7.92 -6.94
N ALA A 177 11.76 -7.99 -6.58
CA ALA A 177 11.29 -7.58 -5.25
C ALA A 177 11.98 -8.37 -4.12
N LEU A 178 12.13 -9.69 -4.28
CA LEU A 178 12.83 -10.53 -3.32
C LEU A 178 14.33 -10.20 -3.26
N LEU A 179 14.98 -10.02 -4.40
CA LEU A 179 16.41 -9.71 -4.47
C LEU A 179 16.70 -8.37 -3.81
N VAL A 180 16.04 -7.31 -4.24
CA VAL A 180 16.33 -5.95 -3.73
C VAL A 180 15.81 -5.74 -2.31
N GLY A 181 14.65 -6.26 -1.98
CA GLY A 181 14.06 -6.15 -0.65
C GLY A 181 14.73 -7.07 0.37
N ASN A 182 14.61 -8.39 0.17
CA ASN A 182 15.05 -9.35 1.17
C ASN A 182 16.57 -9.54 1.18
N CYS A 183 17.23 -9.65 0.01
CA CYS A 183 18.65 -9.97 -0.04
C CYS A 183 19.55 -8.74 0.10
N VAL A 184 19.25 -7.64 -0.62
CA VAL A 184 20.11 -6.45 -0.63
C VAL A 184 19.77 -5.50 0.50
N SER A 185 18.49 -5.16 0.69
CA SER A 185 18.07 -4.21 1.72
C SER A 185 17.84 -4.85 3.09
N GLY A 186 17.75 -6.19 3.17
CA GLY A 186 17.50 -6.92 4.42
C GLY A 186 16.07 -6.73 4.98
N ILE A 187 15.13 -6.29 4.16
CA ILE A 187 13.74 -6.01 4.55
C ILE A 187 12.82 -7.02 3.88
N SER A 188 12.00 -7.72 4.68
CA SER A 188 10.97 -8.60 4.11
C SER A 188 9.97 -7.80 3.28
N ILE A 189 9.96 -8.01 1.98
CA ILE A 189 9.05 -7.31 1.06
C ILE A 189 7.57 -7.60 1.38
N SER A 190 7.25 -8.78 1.87
CA SER A 190 5.88 -9.15 2.24
C SER A 190 5.42 -8.41 3.50
N TRP A 191 6.28 -8.32 4.52
CA TRP A 191 6.01 -7.53 5.72
C TRP A 191 5.88 -6.06 5.40
N TRP A 192 6.83 -5.51 4.63
CA TRP A 192 6.82 -4.12 4.22
C TRP A 192 5.54 -3.77 3.43
N LYS A 193 5.16 -4.60 2.46
CA LYS A 193 3.96 -4.40 1.64
C LYS A 193 2.69 -4.35 2.49
N ARG A 194 2.57 -5.23 3.48
CA ARG A 194 1.41 -5.23 4.39
C ARG A 194 1.31 -3.92 5.16
N ASN A 195 2.41 -3.49 5.78
CA ASN A 195 2.44 -2.26 6.56
C ASN A 195 2.27 -1.01 5.70
N HIS A 196 2.96 -0.96 4.58
CA HIS A 196 2.95 0.20 3.69
C HIS A 196 1.61 0.37 2.94
N ASN A 197 0.91 -0.70 2.63
CA ASN A 197 -0.47 -0.60 2.15
C ASN A 197 -1.41 -0.01 3.23
N ALA A 198 -1.21 -0.38 4.50
CA ALA A 198 -1.95 0.22 5.61
C ALA A 198 -1.64 1.73 5.72
N HIS A 199 -0.36 2.13 5.61
CA HIS A 199 0.03 3.53 5.55
C HIS A 199 -0.70 4.29 4.45
N HIS A 200 -0.75 3.78 3.22
CA HIS A 200 -1.43 4.45 2.10
C HIS A 200 -2.94 4.63 2.30
N ILE A 201 -3.58 3.75 3.06
CA ILE A 201 -5.01 3.87 3.37
C ILE A 201 -5.24 4.80 4.57
N SER A 202 -4.37 4.73 5.58
CA SER A 202 -4.56 5.37 6.88
C SER A 202 -3.53 6.47 7.14
N CYS A 203 -3.00 7.11 6.09
CA CYS A 203 -1.96 8.15 6.20
C CYS A 203 -2.21 9.12 7.35
N ASN A 204 -1.20 9.31 8.21
CA ASN A 204 -1.22 10.18 9.38
C ASN A 204 -2.22 9.82 10.48
N SER A 205 -2.82 8.63 10.43
CA SER A 205 -3.62 8.11 11.54
C SER A 205 -2.71 7.68 12.69
N LEU A 206 -2.89 8.25 13.89
CA LEU A 206 -2.11 7.86 15.06
C LEU A 206 -2.42 6.42 15.52
N GLU A 207 -3.56 5.87 15.13
CA GLU A 207 -4.02 4.54 15.52
C GLU A 207 -3.67 3.47 14.48
N TYR A 208 -3.80 3.81 13.19
CA TYR A 208 -3.75 2.82 12.11
C TYR A 208 -2.56 2.95 11.17
N ASP A 209 -1.82 4.09 11.19
CA ASP A 209 -0.66 4.27 10.32
C ASP A 209 0.60 3.66 10.95
N PRO A 210 1.08 2.51 10.45
CA PRO A 210 2.27 1.88 11.02
C PRO A 210 3.56 2.67 10.77
N ASP A 211 3.57 3.57 9.77
CA ASP A 211 4.75 4.37 9.44
C ASP A 211 4.95 5.56 10.40
N LEU A 212 4.00 5.83 11.30
CA LEU A 212 4.15 6.81 12.38
C LEU A 212 4.69 6.23 13.69
N GLN A 213 4.86 4.91 13.78
CA GLN A 213 5.20 4.21 15.02
C GLN A 213 6.71 3.98 15.14
N TYR A 214 7.49 5.05 15.23
CA TYR A 214 8.95 5.00 15.33
C TYR A 214 9.50 5.13 16.76
N ILE A 215 8.68 4.92 17.76
CA ILE A 215 9.11 4.92 19.17
C ILE A 215 10.08 3.72 19.41
N PRO A 216 11.23 3.91 20.08
CA PRO A 216 11.63 5.10 20.86
C PRO A 216 12.45 6.14 20.09
N ILE A 217 12.63 6.02 18.77
CA ILE A 217 13.55 6.88 18.01
C ILE A 217 12.98 8.30 17.91
N PHE A 218 11.74 8.44 17.51
CA PHE A 218 11.00 9.70 17.55
C PHE A 218 9.48 9.45 17.57
N ALA A 219 8.72 10.46 18.00
CA ALA A 219 7.27 10.46 17.96
C ALA A 219 6.77 11.73 17.29
N VAL A 220 5.85 11.59 16.33
CA VAL A 220 5.24 12.72 15.61
C VAL A 220 4.14 13.39 16.42
N SER A 221 3.66 12.78 17.50
CA SER A 221 2.64 13.32 18.40
C SER A 221 2.87 12.84 19.84
N THR A 222 2.58 13.73 20.81
CA THR A 222 2.60 13.37 22.24
C THR A 222 1.58 12.29 22.59
N LYS A 223 0.50 12.14 21.81
CA LYS A 223 -0.50 11.08 21.98
C LYS A 223 0.07 9.68 21.82
N LEU A 224 1.18 9.52 21.07
CA LEU A 224 1.85 8.23 20.91
C LEU A 224 2.51 7.74 22.21
N PHE A 225 2.81 8.64 23.14
CA PHE A 225 3.35 8.27 24.46
C PHE A 225 2.28 7.84 25.46
N SER A 226 1.05 8.30 25.31
CA SER A 226 -0.04 8.01 26.27
C SER A 226 -0.53 6.56 26.20
N SER A 227 -0.25 5.82 25.14
CA SER A 227 -0.59 4.40 24.98
C SER A 227 0.43 3.45 25.60
N MET A 228 1.54 3.97 26.18
CA MET A 228 2.62 3.16 26.74
C MET A 228 2.67 3.17 28.28
N TYR A 229 1.75 3.89 28.96
CA TYR A 229 1.68 3.99 30.41
C TYR A 229 0.27 3.78 30.93
#